data_025f0d78e3496aa230836a919e37d0c9
#
_entry.id   025f0d78e3496aa230836a919e37d0c9
#
_cell.length_a   1.000
_cell.length_b   1.000
_cell.length_c   1.000
_cell.angle_alpha   90.00
_cell.angle_beta   90.00
_cell.angle_gamma   90.00
#
_symmetry.space_group_name_H-M   'P 1'
#
loop_
_entity.id
_entity.type
_entity.pdbx_description
1 polymer ?
#
loop_
_entity_poly.entity_id
_entity_poly.type
_entity_poly.pdbx_seq_one_letter_code
_entity_poly.pdbx_strand_id
1 'polypeptide(L)'
;LKKIFITVLILIIGWKSYASYILIPMDAETQKNHLKAYGITYWVLEKQLKVKWLLNYRGGSFLLPDLEDIRHECQIRGVSFEVISDFKTEDILQEISSPSQNMEAVVLEKAPKIAVYTPYGKQPWDDAVTMVLTYAEIPYETVYDEDVLNDGLLLFDWLHLHHEDFTGQYGKFYGAYKSAAWYIQEKKDAEALAKKLGYSKVSEEKLDVALKIRDYVVGGGFMFAMCSATDSFDIALSAEGVDICEPMFDGDGSDPNYQSKMDYDKTFAFTDFKLERSPTVYEFSSIDMTQKRMISRTVDYFSLMDFSAKWDPIPTMLCQNHTALIKGFMGQTTSFTRDEIKSNVLVMGENKTNGEAKYIHGIKGKGFFTFYG
;
A
#
# COMPACT_ATOMS: atom_id res chain seq x y z
N LEU A 1 32.53 -58.10 17.64
CA LEU A 1 32.05 -57.53 16.34
C LEU A 1 30.53 -57.54 16.23
N LYS A 2 29.80 -58.63 16.59
CA LYS A 2 28.32 -58.68 16.53
C LYS A 2 27.59 -57.66 17.46
N LYS A 3 28.12 -57.34 18.64
CA LYS A 3 27.55 -56.39 19.60
C LYS A 3 27.74 -54.94 19.14
N ILE A 4 28.83 -54.60 18.45
CA ILE A 4 29.08 -53.30 17.88
C ILE A 4 28.13 -53.01 16.70
N PHE A 5 27.82 -54.05 15.89
CA PHE A 5 26.89 -53.92 14.77
C PHE A 5 25.43 -53.62 15.19
N ILE A 6 24.99 -54.19 16.33
CA ILE A 6 23.64 -53.97 16.88
C ILE A 6 23.55 -52.55 17.47
N THR A 7 24.60 -52.05 18.12
CA THR A 7 24.62 -50.68 18.69
C THR A 7 24.64 -49.61 17.58
N VAL A 8 25.33 -49.80 16.47
CA VAL A 8 25.35 -48.93 15.32
C VAL A 8 24.00 -48.94 14.58
N LEU A 9 23.34 -50.12 14.50
CA LEU A 9 22.01 -50.21 13.87
C LEU A 9 20.92 -49.53 14.69
N ILE A 10 21.00 -49.52 16.01
CA ILE A 10 20.04 -48.79 16.89
C ILE A 10 20.24 -47.27 16.81
N LEU A 11 21.47 -46.80 16.59
CA LEU A 11 21.77 -45.38 16.40
C LEU A 11 21.29 -44.84 15.05
N ILE A 12 21.10 -45.65 14.02
CA ILE A 12 20.59 -45.26 12.70
C ILE A 12 19.05 -45.24 12.66
N ILE A 13 18.36 -45.96 13.57
CA ILE A 13 16.91 -46.01 13.63
C ILE A 13 16.30 -44.81 14.40
N GLY A 14 17.12 -43.98 15.01
CA GLY A 14 16.72 -43.01 16.03
C GLY A 14 16.38 -41.60 15.59
N TRP A 15 16.43 -41.21 14.32
CA TRP A 15 16.11 -39.83 13.95
C TRP A 15 15.27 -39.76 12.67
N LYS A 16 14.03 -40.19 12.78
CA LYS A 16 12.99 -39.56 11.96
C LYS A 16 12.63 -38.27 12.68
N SER A 17 13.34 -37.19 12.38
CA SER A 17 12.86 -35.85 12.63
C SER A 17 11.64 -35.70 11.71
N TYR A 18 10.44 -35.85 12.26
CA TYR A 18 9.25 -35.42 11.58
C TYR A 18 9.37 -33.90 11.56
N ALA A 19 9.76 -33.35 10.42
CA ALA A 19 9.57 -31.92 10.22
C ALA A 19 8.07 -31.66 10.34
N SER A 20 7.71 -30.64 11.02
CA SER A 20 6.34 -30.17 11.16
C SER A 20 6.29 -28.71 10.76
N TYR A 21 5.11 -28.26 10.43
CA TYR A 21 4.87 -26.88 10.04
C TYR A 21 3.78 -26.29 10.90
N ILE A 22 3.81 -24.98 11.03
CA ILE A 22 2.72 -24.17 11.58
C ILE A 22 1.90 -23.65 10.41
N LEU A 23 0.64 -24.04 10.34
CA LEU A 23 -0.36 -23.46 9.43
C LEU A 23 -1.12 -22.38 10.18
N ILE A 24 -1.06 -21.15 9.69
CA ILE A 24 -1.88 -20.04 10.16
C ILE A 24 -3.04 -19.88 9.17
N PRO A 25 -4.25 -20.35 9.49
CA PRO A 25 -5.41 -20.18 8.63
C PRO A 25 -5.83 -18.71 8.60
N MET A 26 -6.38 -18.27 7.47
CA MET A 26 -6.85 -16.90 7.28
C MET A 26 -8.35 -16.84 6.96
N ASP A 27 -9.06 -17.97 7.00
CA ASP A 27 -10.52 -17.98 6.91
C ASP A 27 -11.16 -17.32 8.14
N ALA A 28 -12.26 -16.60 7.94
CA ALA A 28 -12.95 -15.84 8.99
C ALA A 28 -13.53 -16.71 10.11
N GLU A 29 -13.76 -18.00 9.86
CA GLU A 29 -14.30 -18.92 10.85
C GLU A 29 -13.22 -19.31 11.87
N THR A 30 -12.00 -19.51 11.42
CA THR A 30 -10.89 -19.99 12.25
C THR A 30 -10.01 -18.87 12.79
N GLN A 31 -9.66 -17.88 11.96
CA GLN A 31 -8.79 -16.78 12.38
C GLN A 31 -9.56 -15.70 13.13
N LYS A 32 -9.08 -15.40 14.33
CA LYS A 32 -9.65 -14.33 15.17
C LYS A 32 -8.92 -12.98 14.98
N ASN A 33 -7.67 -13.02 14.53
CA ASN A 33 -6.84 -11.84 14.42
C ASN A 33 -5.97 -11.86 13.17
N HIS A 34 -6.59 -11.52 12.03
CA HIS A 34 -5.89 -11.49 10.72
C HIS A 34 -4.69 -10.54 10.72
N LEU A 35 -4.83 -9.34 11.30
CA LEU A 35 -3.74 -8.37 11.31
C LEU A 35 -2.51 -8.87 12.06
N LYS A 36 -2.71 -9.51 13.22
CA LYS A 36 -1.60 -10.12 13.97
C LYS A 36 -1.01 -11.34 13.24
N ALA A 37 -1.80 -12.05 12.45
CA ALA A 37 -1.30 -13.14 11.62
C ALA A 37 -0.32 -12.64 10.53
N TYR A 38 -0.62 -11.50 9.89
CA TYR A 38 0.35 -10.83 9.02
C TYR A 38 1.60 -10.38 9.80
N GLY A 39 1.44 -9.83 11.01
CA GLY A 39 2.55 -9.43 11.88
C GLY A 39 3.46 -10.59 12.27
N ILE A 40 2.91 -11.76 12.60
CA ILE A 40 3.69 -12.99 12.84
C ILE A 40 4.48 -13.39 11.60
N THR A 41 3.83 -13.37 10.44
CA THR A 41 4.47 -13.70 9.17
C THR A 41 5.65 -12.78 8.89
N TYR A 42 5.45 -11.47 9.06
CA TYR A 42 6.49 -10.47 8.93
C TYR A 42 7.67 -10.72 9.88
N TRP A 43 7.38 -10.93 11.17
CA TRP A 43 8.38 -11.20 12.20
C TRP A 43 9.22 -12.49 11.91
N VAL A 44 8.58 -13.53 11.35
CA VAL A 44 9.30 -14.74 10.92
C VAL A 44 10.25 -14.45 9.75
N LEU A 45 9.83 -13.60 8.80
CA LEU A 45 10.67 -13.16 7.68
C LEU A 45 11.85 -12.29 8.15
N GLU A 46 11.68 -11.44 9.18
CA GLU A 46 12.78 -10.69 9.80
C GLU A 46 13.87 -11.60 10.39
N LYS A 47 13.49 -12.80 10.85
CA LYS A 47 14.42 -13.83 11.30
C LYS A 47 15.10 -14.59 10.14
N GLN A 48 14.91 -14.14 8.90
CA GLN A 48 15.43 -14.76 7.68
C GLN A 48 14.94 -16.21 7.46
N LEU A 49 13.76 -16.53 8.01
CA LEU A 49 13.07 -17.78 7.77
C LEU A 49 12.09 -17.62 6.62
N LYS A 50 12.03 -18.61 5.73
CA LYS A 50 11.09 -18.59 4.60
C LYS A 50 9.70 -18.97 5.07
N VAL A 51 8.70 -18.30 4.51
CA VAL A 51 7.27 -18.56 4.72
C VAL A 51 6.64 -18.89 3.37
N LYS A 52 5.70 -19.83 3.32
CA LYS A 52 4.86 -19.99 2.14
C LYS A 52 3.52 -19.31 2.38
N TRP A 53 3.14 -18.44 1.46
CA TRP A 53 1.81 -17.86 1.40
C TRP A 53 0.95 -18.71 0.48
N LEU A 54 -0.09 -19.30 1.04
CA LEU A 54 -0.99 -20.21 0.33
C LEU A 54 -2.19 -19.41 -0.19
N LEU A 55 -2.03 -18.81 -1.36
CA LEU A 55 -3.03 -17.94 -1.99
C LEU A 55 -4.35 -18.68 -2.19
N ASN A 56 -5.44 -18.09 -1.71
CA ASN A 56 -6.81 -18.61 -1.75
C ASN A 56 -7.05 -19.94 -0.97
N TYR A 57 -6.02 -20.53 -0.37
CA TYR A 57 -6.23 -21.67 0.52
C TYR A 57 -6.65 -21.18 1.91
N ARG A 58 -7.88 -21.50 2.34
CA ARG A 58 -8.45 -21.07 3.62
C ARG A 58 -8.23 -19.58 3.90
N GLY A 59 -8.63 -18.72 2.95
CA GLY A 59 -8.52 -17.27 3.07
C GLY A 59 -7.13 -16.68 2.80
N GLY A 60 -6.19 -17.45 2.23
CA GLY A 60 -4.81 -17.00 1.99
C GLY A 60 -3.87 -17.29 3.17
N SER A 61 -3.88 -18.53 3.65
CA SER A 61 -3.15 -19.02 4.82
C SER A 61 -1.63 -18.89 4.69
N PHE A 62 -0.93 -18.90 5.83
CA PHE A 62 0.53 -18.95 5.87
C PHE A 62 1.03 -20.29 6.43
N LEU A 63 2.11 -20.79 5.84
CA LEU A 63 2.81 -21.99 6.27
C LEU A 63 4.22 -21.62 6.70
N LEU A 64 4.54 -21.83 7.98
CA LEU A 64 5.79 -21.44 8.63
C LEU A 64 6.55 -22.65 9.16
N PRO A 65 7.87 -22.56 9.40
CA PRO A 65 8.60 -23.56 10.13
C PRO A 65 8.04 -23.77 11.54
N ASP A 66 7.97 -25.02 11.98
CA ASP A 66 7.49 -25.34 13.32
C ASP A 66 8.61 -25.17 14.36
N LEU A 67 8.68 -23.97 14.93
CA LEU A 67 9.60 -23.60 15.99
C LEU A 67 8.83 -23.18 17.26
N GLU A 68 9.40 -23.49 18.42
CA GLU A 68 8.75 -23.19 19.71
C GLU A 68 8.49 -21.69 19.92
N ASP A 69 9.43 -20.85 19.52
CA ASP A 69 9.29 -19.40 19.61
C ASP A 69 8.17 -18.88 18.70
N ILE A 70 7.96 -19.44 17.52
CA ILE A 70 6.85 -19.07 16.63
C ILE A 70 5.50 -19.48 17.23
N ARG A 71 5.40 -20.67 17.80
CA ARG A 71 4.17 -21.11 18.50
C ARG A 71 3.85 -20.18 19.66
N HIS A 72 4.87 -19.80 20.45
CA HIS A 72 4.74 -18.93 21.58
C HIS A 72 4.26 -17.53 21.16
N GLU A 73 4.84 -16.95 20.10
CA GLU A 73 4.40 -15.67 19.54
C GLU A 73 2.95 -15.72 19.04
N CYS A 74 2.56 -16.80 18.35
CA CYS A 74 1.16 -16.97 17.95
C CYS A 74 0.22 -16.97 19.16
N GLN A 75 0.59 -17.63 20.25
CA GLN A 75 -0.20 -17.65 21.49
C GLN A 75 -0.30 -16.28 22.15
N ILE A 76 0.83 -15.57 22.29
CA ILE A 76 0.87 -14.23 22.90
C ILE A 76 0.03 -13.25 22.11
N ARG A 77 0.15 -13.26 20.78
CA ARG A 77 -0.58 -12.33 19.91
C ARG A 77 -2.02 -12.76 19.60
N GLY A 78 -2.47 -13.90 20.15
CA GLY A 78 -3.84 -14.40 19.96
C GLY A 78 -4.14 -14.82 18.52
N VAL A 79 -3.13 -15.33 17.80
CA VAL A 79 -3.25 -15.82 16.42
C VAL A 79 -3.58 -17.31 16.45
N SER A 80 -4.65 -17.70 15.75
CA SER A 80 -5.01 -19.10 15.58
C SER A 80 -4.01 -19.82 14.69
N PHE A 81 -3.55 -20.98 15.09
CA PHE A 81 -2.62 -21.80 14.31
C PHE A 81 -2.80 -23.31 14.53
N GLU A 82 -2.35 -24.10 13.59
CA GLU A 82 -2.36 -25.58 13.64
C GLU A 82 -0.93 -26.09 13.41
N VAL A 83 -0.50 -27.03 14.24
CA VAL A 83 0.75 -27.77 13.97
C VAL A 83 0.41 -28.97 13.12
N ILE A 84 0.98 -29.02 11.92
CA ILE A 84 0.71 -30.08 10.93
C ILE A 84 1.98 -30.84 10.58
N SER A 85 1.83 -32.14 10.26
CA SER A 85 2.94 -32.99 9.85
C SER A 85 3.37 -32.71 8.39
N ASP A 86 4.58 -33.15 8.03
CA ASP A 86 5.06 -33.14 6.64
C ASP A 86 4.05 -33.76 5.68
N PHE A 87 3.51 -34.92 6.03
CA PHE A 87 2.53 -35.61 5.20
C PHE A 87 1.30 -34.71 4.92
N LYS A 88 0.76 -34.07 5.96
CA LYS A 88 -0.38 -33.16 5.79
C LYS A 88 -0.01 -31.92 4.99
N THR A 89 1.22 -31.44 5.14
CA THR A 89 1.75 -30.32 4.34
C THR A 89 1.83 -30.68 2.86
N GLU A 90 2.33 -31.88 2.55
CA GLU A 90 2.39 -32.38 1.16
C GLU A 90 0.99 -32.52 0.55
N ASP A 91 0.02 -33.07 1.28
CA ASP A 91 -1.38 -33.14 0.84
C ASP A 91 -1.94 -31.75 0.49
N ILE A 92 -1.72 -30.76 1.36
CA ILE A 92 -2.17 -29.37 1.12
C ILE A 92 -1.50 -28.79 -0.13
N LEU A 93 -0.19 -28.94 -0.27
CA LEU A 93 0.54 -28.42 -1.43
C LEU A 93 0.11 -29.12 -2.73
N GLN A 94 -0.20 -30.40 -2.66
CA GLN A 94 -0.74 -31.16 -3.80
C GLN A 94 -2.14 -30.67 -4.19
N GLU A 95 -3.02 -30.41 -3.23
CA GLU A 95 -4.33 -29.80 -3.46
C GLU A 95 -4.18 -28.45 -4.15
N ILE A 96 -3.33 -27.54 -3.62
CA ILE A 96 -3.06 -26.22 -4.15
C ILE A 96 -2.51 -26.27 -5.58
N SER A 97 -1.63 -27.22 -5.88
CA SER A 97 -1.01 -27.39 -7.20
C SER A 97 -1.98 -27.92 -8.27
N SER A 98 -3.15 -28.42 -7.88
CA SER A 98 -4.14 -28.95 -8.82
C SER A 98 -4.57 -27.89 -9.84
N PRO A 99 -4.57 -28.19 -11.15
CA PRO A 99 -4.97 -27.23 -12.19
C PRO A 99 -6.43 -26.77 -12.07
N SER A 100 -7.29 -27.52 -11.40
CA SER A 100 -8.70 -27.18 -11.18
C SER A 100 -8.93 -26.18 -10.05
N GLN A 101 -7.92 -25.92 -9.24
CA GLN A 101 -8.01 -25.00 -8.08
C GLN A 101 -7.43 -23.63 -8.44
N ASN A 102 -8.12 -22.56 -8.05
CA ASN A 102 -7.60 -21.19 -8.13
C ASN A 102 -6.76 -20.87 -6.88
N MET A 103 -5.66 -21.60 -6.70
CA MET A 103 -4.75 -21.50 -5.56
C MET A 103 -3.30 -21.55 -6.02
N GLU A 104 -2.40 -20.90 -5.29
CA GLU A 104 -0.95 -20.98 -5.54
C GLU A 104 -0.18 -20.89 -4.22
N ALA A 105 0.99 -21.51 -4.14
CA ALA A 105 1.89 -21.42 -2.99
C ALA A 105 3.10 -20.56 -3.33
N VAL A 106 3.13 -19.33 -2.83
CA VAL A 106 4.21 -18.37 -3.06
C VAL A 106 5.19 -18.39 -1.89
N VAL A 107 6.49 -18.47 -2.19
CA VAL A 107 7.53 -18.38 -1.16
C VAL A 107 7.84 -16.92 -0.89
N LEU A 108 7.67 -16.52 0.36
CA LEU A 108 8.11 -15.23 0.88
C LEU A 108 9.51 -15.41 1.48
N GLU A 109 10.46 -14.57 1.09
CA GLU A 109 11.88 -14.72 1.46
C GLU A 109 12.41 -13.56 2.31
N LYS A 110 11.75 -12.41 2.30
CA LYS A 110 12.24 -11.19 2.94
C LYS A 110 11.09 -10.38 3.54
N ALA A 111 11.29 -9.86 4.74
CA ALA A 111 10.45 -8.80 5.30
C ALA A 111 10.76 -7.48 4.57
N PRO A 112 9.77 -6.76 4.01
CA PRO A 112 10.00 -5.48 3.38
C PRO A 112 10.35 -4.41 4.41
N LYS A 113 11.26 -3.50 4.07
CA LYS A 113 11.48 -2.27 4.82
C LYS A 113 10.44 -1.23 4.37
N ILE A 114 9.72 -0.68 5.34
CA ILE A 114 8.56 0.19 5.09
C ILE A 114 8.89 1.62 5.50
N ALA A 115 8.73 2.55 4.56
CA ALA A 115 8.74 3.99 4.81
C ALA A 115 7.30 4.52 4.83
N VAL A 116 7.00 5.37 5.80
CA VAL A 116 5.76 6.15 5.86
C VAL A 116 6.11 7.61 5.70
N TYR A 117 5.59 8.24 4.66
CA TYR A 117 5.83 9.65 4.40
C TYR A 117 4.91 10.52 5.28
N THR A 118 5.51 11.30 6.16
CA THR A 118 4.79 12.20 7.08
C THR A 118 5.70 13.30 7.61
N PRO A 119 5.18 14.53 7.86
CA PRO A 119 5.95 15.60 8.46
C PRO A 119 6.51 15.23 9.82
N TYR A 120 7.77 15.62 10.11
CA TYR A 120 8.40 15.37 11.40
C TYR A 120 7.62 16.01 12.56
N GLY A 121 7.50 15.25 13.64
CA GLY A 121 6.81 15.71 14.86
C GLY A 121 5.29 15.73 14.77
N LYS A 122 4.70 15.41 13.61
CA LYS A 122 3.28 15.06 13.51
C LYS A 122 3.12 13.56 13.71
N GLN A 123 2.16 13.20 14.53
CA GLN A 123 1.76 11.79 14.65
C GLN A 123 0.73 11.53 13.56
N PRO A 124 0.85 10.46 12.78
CA PRO A 124 -0.16 10.08 11.79
C PRO A 124 -1.38 9.44 12.47
N TRP A 125 -2.05 10.22 13.34
CA TRP A 125 -3.17 9.74 14.16
C TRP A 125 -4.36 9.23 13.35
N ASP A 126 -4.53 9.76 12.17
CA ASP A 126 -5.62 9.49 11.24
C ASP A 126 -5.22 8.55 10.12
N ASP A 127 -3.94 8.17 10.04
CA ASP A 127 -3.48 7.20 9.07
C ASP A 127 -3.82 5.77 9.49
N ALA A 128 -4.84 5.21 8.84
CA ALA A 128 -5.28 3.85 9.09
C ALA A 128 -4.18 2.81 8.84
N VAL A 129 -3.25 3.06 7.92
CA VAL A 129 -2.17 2.12 7.60
C VAL A 129 -1.14 2.08 8.72
N THR A 130 -0.72 3.22 9.27
CA THR A 130 0.20 3.25 10.42
C THR A 130 -0.44 2.63 11.66
N MET A 131 -1.74 2.83 11.87
CA MET A 131 -2.47 2.15 12.94
C MET A 131 -2.48 0.63 12.75
N VAL A 132 -2.69 0.15 11.53
CA VAL A 132 -2.64 -1.28 11.19
C VAL A 132 -1.24 -1.84 11.38
N LEU A 133 -0.20 -1.17 10.88
CA LEU A 133 1.19 -1.60 11.05
C LEU A 133 1.57 -1.68 12.53
N THR A 134 1.22 -0.66 13.31
CA THR A 134 1.46 -0.63 14.77
C THR A 134 0.70 -1.75 15.48
N TYR A 135 -0.58 -1.95 15.16
CA TYR A 135 -1.36 -3.04 15.74
C TYR A 135 -0.82 -4.42 15.36
N ALA A 136 -0.41 -4.60 14.11
CA ALA A 136 0.19 -5.83 13.62
C ALA A 136 1.61 -6.07 14.15
N GLU A 137 2.22 -5.07 14.78
CA GLU A 137 3.62 -5.07 15.24
C GLU A 137 4.60 -5.22 14.06
N ILE A 138 4.30 -4.54 12.96
CA ILE A 138 5.15 -4.44 11.77
C ILE A 138 5.89 -3.10 11.84
N PRO A 139 7.23 -3.08 11.92
CA PRO A 139 8.01 -1.85 12.03
C PRO A 139 7.95 -1.04 10.73
N TYR A 140 7.98 0.27 10.87
CA TYR A 140 8.13 1.22 9.78
C TYR A 140 8.97 2.42 10.23
N GLU A 141 9.54 3.14 9.28
CA GLU A 141 10.27 4.38 9.53
C GLU A 141 9.54 5.54 8.86
N THR A 142 9.54 6.71 9.53
CA THR A 142 8.97 7.92 8.95
C THR A 142 10.01 8.63 8.09
N VAL A 143 9.61 9.09 6.92
CA VAL A 143 10.42 9.90 5.99
C VAL A 143 9.61 11.14 5.59
N TYR A 144 10.32 12.23 5.27
CA TYR A 144 9.68 13.43 4.78
C TYR A 144 10.49 14.07 3.63
N ASP A 145 10.12 15.24 3.19
CA ASP A 145 10.70 15.90 2.01
C ASP A 145 12.23 15.87 1.98
N GLU A 146 12.86 16.22 3.09
CA GLU A 146 14.33 16.27 3.19
C GLU A 146 14.97 14.89 2.98
N ASP A 147 14.38 13.82 3.53
CA ASP A 147 14.89 12.47 3.35
C ASP A 147 14.71 12.01 1.91
N VAL A 148 13.53 12.28 1.32
CA VAL A 148 13.21 11.90 -0.05
C VAL A 148 14.15 12.59 -1.04
N LEU A 149 14.36 13.90 -0.88
CA LEU A 149 15.24 14.68 -1.73
C LEU A 149 16.72 14.24 -1.62
N ASN A 150 17.12 13.70 -0.45
CA ASN A 150 18.45 13.14 -0.22
C ASN A 150 18.56 11.64 -0.56
N ASP A 151 17.70 11.12 -1.42
CA ASP A 151 17.69 9.72 -1.88
C ASP A 151 17.46 8.67 -0.78
N GLY A 152 16.88 9.06 0.35
CA GLY A 152 16.60 8.17 1.50
C GLY A 152 15.67 7.02 1.17
N LEU A 153 14.80 7.15 0.16
CA LEU A 153 13.89 6.09 -0.28
C LEU A 153 14.60 4.82 -0.78
N LEU A 154 15.86 4.91 -1.21
CA LEU A 154 16.66 3.76 -1.65
C LEU A 154 16.91 2.74 -0.54
N LEU A 155 16.66 3.08 0.73
CA LEU A 155 16.79 2.19 1.87
C LEU A 155 15.55 1.32 2.11
N PHE A 156 14.44 1.58 1.41
CA PHE A 156 13.13 0.98 1.66
C PHE A 156 12.64 0.18 0.44
N ASP A 157 11.82 -0.83 0.73
CA ASP A 157 11.16 -1.66 -0.29
C ASP A 157 9.74 -1.16 -0.58
N TRP A 158 9.08 -0.53 0.40
CA TRP A 158 7.72 -0.02 0.33
C TRP A 158 7.64 1.40 0.88
N LEU A 159 7.09 2.32 0.08
CA LEU A 159 6.71 3.68 0.48
C LEU A 159 5.20 3.77 0.63
N HIS A 160 4.73 4.23 1.80
CA HIS A 160 3.34 4.54 2.06
C HIS A 160 3.12 6.06 2.06
N LEU A 161 2.12 6.51 1.28
CA LEU A 161 1.61 7.88 1.21
C LEU A 161 0.13 7.86 1.63
N HIS A 162 -0.32 8.86 2.41
CA HIS A 162 -1.71 8.88 2.87
C HIS A 162 -2.52 10.02 2.25
N HIS A 163 -2.32 11.27 2.69
CA HIS A 163 -3.15 12.42 2.27
C HIS A 163 -2.30 13.63 1.88
N GLU A 164 -1.12 13.40 1.37
CA GLU A 164 -0.21 14.46 0.97
C GLU A 164 -0.69 15.21 -0.26
N ASP A 165 -0.31 16.48 -0.32
CA ASP A 165 -0.49 17.34 -1.49
C ASP A 165 0.88 17.60 -2.14
N PHE A 166 1.08 17.01 -3.32
CA PHE A 166 2.27 17.23 -4.14
C PHE A 166 2.14 18.41 -5.11
N THR A 167 1.01 19.12 -5.08
CA THR A 167 0.75 20.25 -6.00
C THR A 167 1.15 21.60 -5.41
N GLY A 168 1.39 21.66 -4.09
CA GLY A 168 1.66 22.93 -3.39
C GLY A 168 0.43 23.78 -3.10
N GLN A 169 -0.78 23.22 -3.20
CA GLN A 169 -2.04 23.92 -2.94
C GLN A 169 -2.57 23.71 -1.50
N TYR A 170 -1.72 23.18 -0.61
CA TYR A 170 -2.03 22.95 0.81
C TYR A 170 -3.34 22.16 1.01
N GLY A 171 -3.49 21.04 0.31
CA GLY A 171 -4.62 20.15 0.38
C GLY A 171 -5.94 20.73 -0.15
N LYS A 172 -5.90 21.84 -0.86
CA LYS A 172 -7.11 22.57 -1.32
C LYS A 172 -8.02 23.01 -0.16
N PHE A 173 -7.45 23.19 1.03
CA PHE A 173 -8.21 23.60 2.23
C PHE A 173 -8.50 25.10 2.32
N TYR A 174 -8.00 25.92 1.39
CA TYR A 174 -8.14 27.37 1.42
C TYR A 174 -9.60 27.83 1.58
N GLY A 175 -10.53 27.28 0.81
CA GLY A 175 -11.94 27.69 0.82
C GLY A 175 -12.57 27.63 2.20
N ALA A 176 -12.36 26.54 2.92
CA ALA A 176 -12.97 26.28 4.22
C ALA A 176 -12.11 26.78 5.40
N TYR A 177 -10.77 26.78 5.28
CA TYR A 177 -9.87 26.89 6.42
C TYR A 177 -8.82 28.00 6.35
N LYS A 178 -8.89 28.91 5.37
CA LYS A 178 -7.92 30.01 5.17
C LYS A 178 -7.64 30.86 6.41
N SER A 179 -8.59 30.95 7.35
CA SER A 179 -8.46 31.69 8.62
C SER A 179 -8.19 30.79 9.82
N ALA A 180 -8.13 29.48 9.65
CA ALA A 180 -7.87 28.55 10.73
C ALA A 180 -6.39 28.60 11.13
N ALA A 181 -6.12 28.61 12.43
CA ALA A 181 -4.75 28.75 12.95
C ALA A 181 -3.84 27.59 12.48
N TRP A 182 -4.36 26.35 12.42
CA TRP A 182 -3.62 25.18 11.94
C TRP A 182 -3.22 25.32 10.47
N TYR A 183 -4.14 25.77 9.59
CA TYR A 183 -3.87 25.97 8.16
C TYR A 183 -2.81 27.04 7.91
N ILE A 184 -2.91 28.18 8.64
CA ILE A 184 -1.93 29.26 8.54
C ILE A 184 -0.55 28.77 9.01
N GLN A 185 -0.50 27.95 10.07
CA GLN A 185 0.75 27.40 10.58
C GLN A 185 1.36 26.39 9.60
N GLU A 186 0.54 25.49 9.06
CA GLU A 186 0.98 24.49 8.08
C GLU A 186 1.56 25.14 6.82
N LYS A 187 0.89 26.18 6.29
CA LYS A 187 1.42 26.97 5.17
C LYS A 187 2.80 27.57 5.51
N LYS A 188 2.95 28.18 6.68
CA LYS A 188 4.22 28.78 7.12
C LYS A 188 5.33 27.73 7.27
N ASP A 189 5.00 26.56 7.82
CA ASP A 189 5.95 25.49 8.02
C ASP A 189 6.43 24.93 6.66
N ALA A 190 5.53 24.74 5.71
CA ALA A 190 5.85 24.30 4.36
C ALA A 190 6.72 25.34 3.61
N GLU A 191 6.33 26.62 3.65
CA GLU A 191 7.13 27.72 3.05
C GLU A 191 8.53 27.80 3.68
N ALA A 192 8.64 27.63 5.01
CA ALA A 192 9.92 27.62 5.71
C ALA A 192 10.79 26.44 5.32
N LEU A 193 10.20 25.25 5.16
CA LEU A 193 10.89 24.04 4.73
C LEU A 193 11.39 24.18 3.29
N ALA A 194 10.52 24.58 2.36
CA ALA A 194 10.90 24.80 0.96
C ALA A 194 12.08 25.77 0.85
N LYS A 195 12.01 26.90 1.57
CA LYS A 195 13.12 27.85 1.64
C LYS A 195 14.40 27.27 2.23
N LYS A 196 14.31 26.48 3.31
CA LYS A 196 15.45 25.78 3.91
C LYS A 196 16.13 24.85 2.90
N LEU A 197 15.34 24.19 2.06
CA LEU A 197 15.80 23.29 1.02
C LEU A 197 16.25 23.98 -0.27
N GLY A 198 16.11 25.32 -0.35
CA GLY A 198 16.61 26.13 -1.46
C GLY A 198 15.58 26.42 -2.56
N TYR A 199 14.32 26.11 -2.34
CA TYR A 199 13.24 26.38 -3.27
C TYR A 199 12.58 27.74 -3.03
N SER A 200 12.07 28.35 -4.09
CA SER A 200 11.35 29.63 -4.01
C SER A 200 9.85 29.41 -3.72
N LYS A 201 9.30 28.28 -4.12
CA LYS A 201 7.89 27.90 -3.97
C LYS A 201 7.78 26.49 -3.38
N VAL A 202 6.70 26.26 -2.62
CA VAL A 202 6.36 24.93 -2.11
C VAL A 202 6.00 23.98 -3.26
N SER A 203 5.35 24.46 -4.32
CA SER A 203 5.02 23.67 -5.51
C SER A 203 6.26 23.13 -6.23
N GLU A 204 7.35 23.91 -6.29
CA GLU A 204 8.63 23.46 -6.87
C GLU A 204 9.27 22.36 -6.03
N GLU A 205 9.28 22.55 -4.72
CA GLU A 205 9.82 21.56 -3.77
C GLU A 205 9.01 20.26 -3.81
N LYS A 206 7.69 20.34 -3.78
CA LYS A 206 6.81 19.16 -3.85
C LYS A 206 6.89 18.42 -5.19
N LEU A 207 7.10 19.14 -6.29
CA LEU A 207 7.38 18.52 -7.59
C LEU A 207 8.67 17.70 -7.56
N ASP A 208 9.76 18.24 -7.01
CA ASP A 208 11.03 17.51 -6.91
C ASP A 208 10.90 16.28 -6.01
N VAL A 209 10.13 16.37 -4.91
CA VAL A 209 9.78 15.22 -4.08
C VAL A 209 9.01 14.17 -4.89
N ALA A 210 8.00 14.57 -5.66
CA ALA A 210 7.23 13.66 -6.51
C ALA A 210 8.12 13.00 -7.59
N LEU A 211 9.06 13.75 -8.19
CA LEU A 211 10.03 13.21 -9.15
C LEU A 211 10.96 12.18 -8.51
N LYS A 212 11.42 12.40 -7.28
CA LYS A 212 12.23 11.42 -6.52
C LYS A 212 11.43 10.15 -6.21
N ILE A 213 10.16 10.29 -5.81
CA ILE A 213 9.26 9.15 -5.59
C ILE A 213 9.03 8.38 -6.89
N ARG A 214 8.81 9.10 -8.01
CA ARG A 214 8.73 8.48 -9.35
C ARG A 214 9.97 7.63 -9.64
N ASP A 215 11.16 8.19 -9.44
CA ASP A 215 12.43 7.52 -9.75
C ASP A 215 12.65 6.30 -8.85
N TYR A 216 12.24 6.36 -7.58
CA TYR A 216 12.22 5.23 -6.66
C TYR A 216 11.35 4.08 -7.20
N VAL A 217 10.11 4.38 -7.62
CA VAL A 217 9.21 3.35 -8.18
C VAL A 217 9.75 2.81 -9.50
N VAL A 218 10.18 3.69 -10.42
CA VAL A 218 10.76 3.28 -11.71
C VAL A 218 11.98 2.37 -11.49
N GLY A 219 12.75 2.60 -10.43
CA GLY A 219 13.90 1.79 -10.04
C GLY A 219 13.56 0.40 -9.48
N GLY A 220 12.34 0.16 -9.03
CA GLY A 220 11.89 -1.13 -8.50
C GLY A 220 11.19 -1.06 -7.15
N GLY A 221 10.97 0.13 -6.58
CA GLY A 221 10.24 0.32 -5.33
C GLY A 221 8.74 0.05 -5.47
N PHE A 222 8.08 -0.23 -4.36
CA PHE A 222 6.63 -0.30 -4.25
C PHE A 222 6.07 0.94 -3.57
N MET A 223 5.07 1.58 -4.18
CA MET A 223 4.35 2.70 -3.61
C MET A 223 2.89 2.33 -3.34
N PHE A 224 2.43 2.53 -2.12
CA PHE A 224 1.02 2.46 -1.75
C PHE A 224 0.56 3.86 -1.35
N ALA A 225 -0.34 4.43 -2.13
CA ALA A 225 -0.89 5.76 -1.87
C ALA A 225 -2.39 5.71 -1.60
N MET A 226 -2.85 6.56 -0.69
CA MET A 226 -4.25 6.68 -0.32
C MET A 226 -4.73 8.13 -0.45
N CYS A 227 -6.05 8.30 -0.53
CA CYS A 227 -6.70 9.60 -0.45
C CYS A 227 -6.11 10.60 -1.47
N SER A 228 -5.91 11.85 -1.09
CA SER A 228 -5.36 12.90 -1.96
C SER A 228 -3.91 12.68 -2.42
N ALA A 229 -3.15 11.81 -1.77
CA ALA A 229 -1.82 11.47 -2.26
C ALA A 229 -1.84 10.71 -3.60
N THR A 230 -2.99 10.19 -4.02
CA THR A 230 -3.14 9.45 -5.28
C THR A 230 -3.20 10.38 -6.49
N ASP A 231 -4.14 11.32 -6.50
CA ASP A 231 -4.34 12.24 -7.62
C ASP A 231 -3.38 13.43 -7.58
N SER A 232 -3.08 13.99 -6.39
CA SER A 232 -2.11 15.10 -6.29
C SER A 232 -0.73 14.72 -6.79
N PHE A 233 -0.30 13.47 -6.59
CA PHE A 233 0.97 12.94 -7.10
C PHE A 233 1.00 12.95 -8.64
N ASP A 234 0.00 12.37 -9.28
CA ASP A 234 -0.08 12.35 -10.74
C ASP A 234 -0.28 13.74 -11.34
N ILE A 235 -1.02 14.62 -10.65
CA ILE A 235 -1.17 16.02 -11.05
C ILE A 235 0.19 16.72 -11.03
N ALA A 236 0.98 16.58 -9.96
CA ALA A 236 2.31 17.17 -9.87
C ALA A 236 3.23 16.68 -11.00
N LEU A 237 3.25 15.38 -11.28
CA LEU A 237 4.05 14.81 -12.37
C LEU A 237 3.64 15.35 -13.75
N SER A 238 2.34 15.47 -14.01
CA SER A 238 1.83 15.99 -15.29
C SER A 238 2.09 17.48 -15.48
N ALA A 239 2.22 18.21 -14.37
CA ALA A 239 2.49 19.66 -14.36
C ALA A 239 4.00 20.01 -14.30
N GLU A 240 4.89 19.07 -14.56
CA GLU A 240 6.33 19.34 -14.55
C GLU A 240 6.69 20.48 -15.53
N GLY A 241 7.18 21.60 -14.98
CA GLY A 241 7.50 22.82 -15.73
C GLY A 241 6.30 23.71 -16.04
N VAL A 242 5.16 23.46 -15.42
CA VAL A 242 3.92 24.24 -15.59
C VAL A 242 3.42 24.69 -14.23
N ASP A 243 3.25 26.00 -14.02
CA ASP A 243 2.66 26.52 -12.81
C ASP A 243 1.14 26.36 -12.82
N ILE A 244 0.63 25.58 -11.89
CA ILE A 244 -0.81 25.30 -11.72
C ILE A 244 -1.40 25.96 -10.47
N CYS A 245 -0.59 26.66 -9.67
CA CYS A 245 -1.00 27.28 -8.43
C CYS A 245 -1.68 28.64 -8.66
N GLU A 246 -2.76 28.88 -7.96
CA GLU A 246 -3.41 30.19 -7.94
C GLU A 246 -2.75 31.13 -6.89
N PRO A 247 -2.82 32.47 -7.03
CA PRO A 247 -2.04 33.43 -6.23
C PRO A 247 -2.18 33.30 -4.71
N MET A 248 -3.25 32.72 -4.21
CA MET A 248 -3.44 32.55 -2.76
C MET A 248 -2.56 31.43 -2.19
N PHE A 249 -2.04 30.55 -3.04
CA PHE A 249 -1.18 29.47 -2.62
C PHE A 249 0.29 29.91 -2.59
N ASP A 250 0.81 30.51 -3.65
CA ASP A 250 2.24 30.80 -3.81
C ASP A 250 2.59 32.27 -4.10
N GLY A 251 1.59 33.14 -4.29
CA GLY A 251 1.75 34.59 -4.41
C GLY A 251 1.79 35.14 -5.83
N ASP A 252 1.89 34.30 -6.85
CA ASP A 252 1.76 34.70 -8.27
C ASP A 252 0.65 33.89 -8.98
N GLY A 253 0.45 34.10 -10.26
CA GLY A 253 -0.63 33.45 -11.00
C GLY A 253 -0.18 32.22 -11.74
N SER A 254 -1.07 31.24 -11.84
CA SER A 254 -0.84 30.03 -12.64
C SER A 254 -0.56 30.36 -14.11
N ASP A 255 0.14 29.47 -14.79
CA ASP A 255 0.45 29.58 -16.22
C ASP A 255 -0.83 29.75 -17.06
N PRO A 256 -0.86 30.72 -18.01
CA PRO A 256 -1.93 30.77 -18.98
C PRO A 256 -2.02 29.47 -19.78
N ASN A 257 -3.23 28.91 -19.92
CA ASN A 257 -3.47 27.66 -20.64
C ASN A 257 -2.73 26.43 -20.07
N TYR A 258 -2.46 26.40 -18.75
CA TYR A 258 -1.76 25.30 -18.09
C TYR A 258 -2.35 23.93 -18.47
N GLN A 259 -3.68 23.81 -18.59
CA GLN A 259 -4.34 22.54 -18.91
C GLN A 259 -3.83 21.93 -20.25
N SER A 260 -3.53 22.74 -21.22
CA SER A 260 -3.00 22.29 -22.52
C SER A 260 -1.49 22.02 -22.53
N LYS A 261 -0.81 22.38 -21.44
CA LYS A 261 0.63 22.14 -21.25
C LYS A 261 0.91 20.88 -20.41
N MET A 262 -0.11 20.30 -19.80
CA MET A 262 0.06 19.10 -18.98
C MET A 262 0.48 17.90 -19.81
N ASP A 263 1.40 17.13 -19.29
CA ASP A 263 1.95 15.93 -19.90
C ASP A 263 1.49 14.67 -19.17
N TYR A 264 0.44 14.05 -19.68
CA TYR A 264 -0.13 12.84 -19.07
C TYR A 264 0.74 11.58 -19.26
N ASP A 265 1.76 11.59 -20.12
CA ASP A 265 2.68 10.46 -20.25
C ASP A 265 3.55 10.28 -18.99
N LYS A 266 3.74 11.36 -18.24
CA LYS A 266 4.50 11.35 -16.97
C LYS A 266 3.73 10.73 -15.82
N THR A 267 2.41 10.74 -15.82
CA THR A 267 1.58 10.21 -14.73
C THR A 267 1.67 8.71 -14.59
N PHE A 268 1.28 8.21 -13.44
CA PHE A 268 1.23 6.78 -13.16
C PHE A 268 -0.11 6.16 -13.58
N ALA A 269 -1.19 6.67 -13.01
CA ALA A 269 -2.51 6.06 -13.11
C ALA A 269 -3.48 6.81 -14.03
N PHE A 270 -3.39 8.15 -14.11
CA PHE A 270 -4.46 8.95 -14.68
C PHE A 270 -4.04 9.68 -15.97
N THR A 271 -5.04 9.95 -16.82
CA THR A 271 -4.89 10.66 -18.10
C THR A 271 -6.09 11.55 -18.37
N ASP A 272 -5.92 12.59 -19.19
CA ASP A 272 -6.97 13.46 -19.73
C ASP A 272 -7.85 14.17 -18.68
N PHE A 273 -7.48 14.14 -17.43
CA PHE A 273 -8.20 14.80 -16.35
C PHE A 273 -8.12 16.35 -16.46
N LYS A 274 -9.12 17.00 -15.88
CA LYS A 274 -9.21 18.47 -15.85
C LYS A 274 -8.97 18.97 -14.44
N LEU A 275 -8.04 19.92 -14.31
CA LEU A 275 -7.77 20.55 -13.03
C LEU A 275 -8.91 21.45 -12.59
N GLU A 276 -9.23 21.43 -11.31
CA GLU A 276 -10.15 22.36 -10.69
C GLU A 276 -9.39 23.60 -10.21
N ARG A 277 -9.63 24.75 -10.87
CA ARG A 277 -8.92 25.99 -10.57
C ARG A 277 -9.42 26.69 -9.30
N SER A 278 -10.70 26.55 -9.01
CA SER A 278 -11.27 27.31 -7.89
C SER A 278 -10.60 26.91 -6.57
N PRO A 279 -9.98 27.86 -5.85
CA PRO A 279 -9.37 27.60 -4.56
C PRO A 279 -10.40 27.32 -3.47
N THR A 280 -11.69 27.49 -3.77
CA THR A 280 -12.79 27.21 -2.84
C THR A 280 -13.41 25.84 -3.05
N VAL A 281 -13.01 25.12 -4.11
CA VAL A 281 -13.39 23.74 -4.37
C VAL A 281 -12.34 22.83 -3.77
N TYR A 282 -12.79 21.77 -3.11
CA TYR A 282 -11.95 20.87 -2.33
C TYR A 282 -11.17 19.86 -3.19
N GLU A 283 -11.74 19.46 -4.31
CA GLU A 283 -11.12 18.53 -5.24
C GLU A 283 -9.98 19.22 -6.04
N PHE A 284 -8.93 18.46 -6.36
CA PHE A 284 -7.84 18.91 -7.22
C PHE A 284 -8.21 18.89 -8.70
N SER A 285 -9.00 17.90 -9.10
CA SER A 285 -9.31 17.64 -10.50
C SER A 285 -10.58 16.81 -10.67
N SER A 286 -10.90 16.50 -11.94
CA SER A 286 -12.01 15.59 -12.29
C SER A 286 -11.72 14.11 -11.97
N ILE A 287 -10.52 13.74 -11.57
CA ILE A 287 -10.18 12.38 -11.10
C ILE A 287 -11.06 12.01 -9.91
N ASP A 288 -11.17 12.93 -8.94
CA ASP A 288 -11.91 12.68 -7.70
C ASP A 288 -13.42 12.72 -7.92
N MET A 289 -14.09 11.64 -7.56
CA MET A 289 -15.54 11.49 -7.68
C MET A 289 -16.31 11.87 -6.39
N THR A 290 -15.63 12.25 -5.31
CA THR A 290 -16.21 12.40 -3.98
C THR A 290 -17.45 13.30 -3.93
N GLN A 291 -17.43 14.48 -4.55
CA GLN A 291 -18.59 15.38 -4.57
C GLN A 291 -19.71 14.90 -5.50
N LYS A 292 -19.35 14.28 -6.61
CA LYS A 292 -20.36 13.79 -7.57
C LYS A 292 -21.17 12.63 -7.02
N ARG A 293 -20.66 11.94 -6.03
CA ARG A 293 -21.23 10.72 -5.47
C ARG A 293 -22.46 10.92 -4.60
N MET A 294 -22.59 12.02 -3.89
CA MET A 294 -23.69 12.25 -2.92
C MET A 294 -23.98 11.02 -2.04
N ILE A 295 -22.95 10.41 -1.49
CA ILE A 295 -23.07 9.12 -0.80
C ILE A 295 -23.53 9.30 0.64
N SER A 296 -24.48 8.45 1.05
CA SER A 296 -24.72 8.19 2.48
C SER A 296 -23.55 7.37 3.04
N ARG A 297 -22.84 7.92 4.04
CA ARG A 297 -21.72 7.24 4.75
C ARG A 297 -22.07 5.85 5.30
N THR A 298 -23.36 5.53 5.39
CA THR A 298 -23.85 4.26 5.96
C THR A 298 -23.91 3.12 4.93
N VAL A 299 -23.82 3.41 3.63
CA VAL A 299 -24.01 2.42 2.54
C VAL A 299 -22.91 2.46 1.50
N ASP A 300 -21.76 3.06 1.79
CA ASP A 300 -20.62 3.07 0.88
C ASP A 300 -19.81 1.78 1.05
N TYR A 301 -19.97 0.86 0.09
CA TYR A 301 -19.22 -0.37 0.00
C TYR A 301 -18.68 -0.55 -1.41
N PHE A 302 -17.49 -1.10 -1.52
CA PHE A 302 -16.94 -1.53 -2.78
C PHE A 302 -16.52 -3.00 -2.75
N SER A 303 -16.50 -3.64 -3.91
CA SER A 303 -16.11 -5.04 -4.05
C SER A 303 -14.71 -5.13 -4.62
N LEU A 304 -13.90 -6.01 -4.05
CA LEU A 304 -12.66 -6.44 -4.68
C LEU A 304 -12.98 -7.39 -5.85
N MET A 305 -12.17 -7.32 -6.90
CA MET A 305 -12.26 -8.21 -8.04
C MET A 305 -11.53 -9.52 -7.76
N ASP A 306 -12.05 -10.61 -8.29
CA ASP A 306 -11.40 -11.91 -8.24
C ASP A 306 -10.36 -12.04 -9.37
N PHE A 307 -9.18 -12.52 -9.01
CA PHE A 307 -8.09 -12.79 -9.93
C PHE A 307 -7.64 -14.26 -9.83
N SER A 308 -6.93 -14.73 -10.86
CA SER A 308 -6.33 -16.04 -10.81
C SER A 308 -5.06 -16.04 -9.98
N ALA A 309 -5.01 -16.86 -8.93
CA ALA A 309 -3.80 -17.05 -8.12
C ALA A 309 -2.62 -17.58 -8.94
N LYS A 310 -2.89 -18.31 -10.03
CA LYS A 310 -1.86 -18.92 -10.89
C LYS A 310 -1.38 -18.01 -12.00
N TRP A 311 -2.28 -17.19 -12.58
CA TRP A 311 -2.01 -16.41 -13.78
C TRP A 311 -1.90 -14.91 -13.51
N ASP A 312 -2.47 -14.46 -12.39
CA ASP A 312 -2.46 -13.06 -11.96
C ASP A 312 -1.87 -12.95 -10.54
N PRO A 313 -0.63 -13.37 -10.28
CA PRO A 313 -0.12 -13.53 -8.92
C PRO A 313 -0.06 -12.21 -8.14
N ILE A 314 0.29 -11.10 -8.78
CA ILE A 314 0.40 -9.80 -8.09
C ILE A 314 -0.96 -9.28 -7.63
N PRO A 315 -2.01 -9.16 -8.49
CA PRO A 315 -3.33 -8.77 -8.05
C PRO A 315 -3.92 -9.71 -7.01
N THR A 316 -3.72 -11.02 -7.15
CA THR A 316 -4.24 -12.01 -6.20
C THR A 316 -3.57 -11.88 -4.83
N MET A 317 -2.28 -11.56 -4.74
CA MET A 317 -1.60 -11.29 -3.48
C MET A 317 -2.14 -10.05 -2.77
N LEU A 318 -2.62 -9.04 -3.52
CA LEU A 318 -3.23 -7.83 -2.96
C LEU A 318 -4.70 -8.04 -2.59
N CYS A 319 -5.42 -8.91 -3.29
CA CYS A 319 -6.85 -9.17 -3.16
C CYS A 319 -7.12 -10.60 -2.66
N GLN A 320 -6.68 -10.93 -1.44
CA GLN A 320 -6.94 -12.23 -0.83
C GLN A 320 -8.43 -12.44 -0.56
N ASN A 321 -8.92 -13.68 -0.69
CA ASN A 321 -10.33 -14.01 -0.63
C ASN A 321 -10.94 -14.11 0.77
N HIS A 322 -10.22 -13.75 1.83
CA HIS A 322 -10.79 -13.63 3.17
C HIS A 322 -11.60 -12.32 3.35
N THR A 323 -11.45 -11.37 2.43
CA THR A 323 -12.23 -10.13 2.39
C THR A 323 -12.53 -9.77 0.93
N ALA A 324 -13.80 -9.74 0.55
CA ALA A 324 -14.23 -9.42 -0.82
C ALA A 324 -15.09 -8.15 -0.88
N LEU A 325 -15.74 -7.76 0.22
CA LEU A 325 -16.56 -6.56 0.33
C LEU A 325 -15.97 -5.64 1.39
N ILE A 326 -15.62 -4.43 1.00
CA ILE A 326 -14.94 -3.46 1.86
C ILE A 326 -15.85 -2.25 2.03
N LYS A 327 -15.95 -1.78 3.28
CA LYS A 327 -16.62 -0.51 3.58
C LYS A 327 -15.73 0.63 3.12
N GLY A 328 -16.27 1.52 2.29
CA GLY A 328 -15.60 2.74 1.90
C GLY A 328 -15.39 3.70 3.08
N PHE A 329 -14.45 4.61 2.93
CA PHE A 329 -14.28 5.71 3.86
C PHE A 329 -14.56 7.05 3.16
N MET A 330 -14.74 8.10 3.95
CA MET A 330 -14.98 9.44 3.44
C MET A 330 -13.78 10.33 3.79
N GLY A 331 -13.17 10.86 2.75
CA GLY A 331 -12.05 11.78 2.81
C GLY A 331 -12.00 12.60 1.55
N GLN A 332 -10.85 13.16 1.21
CA GLN A 332 -10.55 13.73 -0.09
C GLN A 332 -10.10 12.58 -1.02
N THR A 333 -10.55 12.57 -2.25
CA THR A 333 -10.24 11.53 -3.24
C THR A 333 -10.56 10.13 -2.75
N THR A 334 -11.85 9.84 -2.63
CA THR A 334 -12.32 8.54 -2.15
C THR A 334 -12.81 7.59 -3.26
N SER A 335 -12.70 8.02 -4.50
CA SER A 335 -12.90 7.18 -5.70
C SER A 335 -12.42 7.93 -6.94
N PHE A 336 -12.20 7.18 -8.01
CA PHE A 336 -11.61 7.68 -9.25
C PHE A 336 -12.61 7.62 -10.41
N THR A 337 -12.59 8.68 -11.24
CA THR A 337 -13.31 8.71 -12.53
C THR A 337 -12.70 7.65 -13.45
N ARG A 338 -13.49 6.63 -13.80
CA ARG A 338 -13.01 5.46 -14.53
C ARG A 338 -12.42 5.78 -15.91
N ASP A 339 -13.03 6.72 -16.62
CA ASP A 339 -12.59 7.11 -17.98
C ASP A 339 -11.24 7.85 -17.97
N GLU A 340 -10.79 8.33 -16.82
CA GLU A 340 -9.51 9.00 -16.64
C GLU A 340 -8.41 8.05 -16.15
N ILE A 341 -8.71 6.76 -15.96
CA ILE A 341 -7.71 5.74 -15.60
C ILE A 341 -7.07 5.22 -16.89
N LYS A 342 -5.74 5.20 -16.94
CA LYS A 342 -4.99 4.65 -18.08
C LYS A 342 -5.33 3.18 -18.32
N SER A 343 -5.35 2.78 -19.59
CA SER A 343 -5.73 1.42 -20.00
C SER A 343 -4.82 0.30 -19.49
N ASN A 344 -3.58 0.63 -19.11
CA ASN A 344 -2.62 -0.31 -18.54
C ASN A 344 -2.67 -0.39 -17.00
N VAL A 345 -3.59 0.33 -16.37
CA VAL A 345 -3.82 0.30 -14.93
C VAL A 345 -4.98 -0.63 -14.62
N LEU A 346 -4.76 -1.54 -13.70
CA LEU A 346 -5.71 -2.57 -13.31
C LEU A 346 -6.65 -2.03 -12.23
N VAL A 347 -7.95 -2.12 -12.44
CA VAL A 347 -8.95 -1.85 -11.39
C VAL A 347 -9.13 -3.11 -10.57
N MET A 348 -8.80 -3.08 -9.29
CA MET A 348 -8.89 -4.20 -8.35
C MET A 348 -10.08 -4.10 -7.40
N GLY A 349 -10.68 -2.92 -7.29
CA GLY A 349 -11.87 -2.71 -6.48
C GLY A 349 -12.76 -1.63 -7.07
N GLU A 350 -14.07 -1.87 -7.06
CA GLU A 350 -15.05 -0.95 -7.62
C GLU A 350 -16.35 -0.90 -6.81
N ASN A 351 -17.01 0.25 -6.85
CA ASN A 351 -18.37 0.35 -6.38
C ASN A 351 -19.31 -0.17 -7.50
N LYS A 352 -19.93 -1.32 -7.28
CA LYS A 352 -20.79 -1.97 -8.28
C LYS A 352 -22.06 -1.17 -8.62
N THR A 353 -22.45 -0.22 -7.78
CA THR A 353 -23.68 0.55 -7.99
C THR A 353 -23.47 1.63 -9.06
N ASN A 354 -22.32 2.27 -9.11
CA ASN A 354 -22.02 3.40 -9.99
C ASN A 354 -20.77 3.21 -10.86
N GLY A 355 -20.06 2.08 -10.70
CA GLY A 355 -18.88 1.75 -11.51
C GLY A 355 -17.61 2.54 -11.16
N GLU A 356 -17.59 3.30 -10.06
CA GLU A 356 -16.40 4.04 -9.62
C GLU A 356 -15.27 3.09 -9.25
N ALA A 357 -14.06 3.39 -9.69
CA ALA A 357 -12.86 2.69 -9.25
C ALA A 357 -12.42 3.20 -7.87
N LYS A 358 -12.08 2.26 -6.98
CA LYS A 358 -11.67 2.54 -5.61
C LYS A 358 -10.26 2.05 -5.30
N TYR A 359 -9.83 1.02 -5.97
CA TYR A 359 -8.57 0.34 -5.71
C TYR A 359 -7.96 -0.05 -7.04
N ILE A 360 -6.83 0.57 -7.37
CA ILE A 360 -6.18 0.42 -8.67
C ILE A 360 -4.71 0.09 -8.51
N HIS A 361 -4.16 -0.63 -9.46
CA HIS A 361 -2.78 -1.10 -9.44
C HIS A 361 -2.13 -0.97 -10.80
N GLY A 362 -0.86 -0.59 -10.85
CA GLY A 362 -0.11 -0.49 -12.08
C GLY A 362 1.38 -0.74 -11.90
N ILE A 363 2.05 -0.97 -13.03
CA ILE A 363 3.49 -1.11 -13.12
C ILE A 363 4.06 0.18 -13.70
N LYS A 364 5.15 0.68 -13.12
CA LYS A 364 5.91 1.81 -13.66
C LYS A 364 7.41 1.49 -13.61
N GLY A 365 8.02 1.35 -14.77
CA GLY A 365 9.41 0.91 -14.86
C GLY A 365 9.62 -0.52 -14.33
N LYS A 366 10.44 -0.68 -13.30
CA LYS A 366 10.71 -1.97 -12.63
C LYS A 366 9.87 -2.19 -11.37
N GLY A 367 9.25 -1.13 -10.86
CA GLY A 367 8.42 -1.17 -9.67
C GLY A 367 6.93 -1.11 -9.98
N PHE A 368 6.14 -0.98 -8.94
CA PHE A 368 4.69 -0.94 -9.07
C PHE A 368 4.08 -0.03 -8.00
N PHE A 369 2.85 0.36 -8.25
CA PHE A 369 2.09 1.23 -7.37
C PHE A 369 0.68 0.70 -7.16
N THR A 370 0.11 1.05 -6.03
CA THR A 370 -1.29 0.79 -5.72
C THR A 370 -1.91 2.06 -5.15
N PHE A 371 -3.01 2.49 -5.74
CA PHE A 371 -3.77 3.65 -5.29
C PHE A 371 -5.09 3.19 -4.71
N TYR A 372 -5.39 3.69 -3.52
CA TYR A 372 -6.62 3.43 -2.79
C TYR A 372 -7.37 4.74 -2.55
N GLY A 373 -8.52 4.91 -3.23
CA GLY A 373 -9.40 6.05 -3.13
C GLY A 373 -10.59 5.85 -2.19
#